data_897cae46d990df137aa26e4bb22ce81c
#
_entry.id   897cae46d990df137aa26e4bb22ce81c
#
_cell.length_a   1.000
_cell.length_b   1.000
_cell.length_c   1.000
_cell.angle_alpha   90.00
_cell.angle_beta   90.00
_cell.angle_gamma   90.00
#
_symmetry.space_group_name_H-M   'P 1'
#
loop_
_entity.id
_entity.type
_entity.pdbx_description
1 polymer ?
#
loop_
_entity_poly.entity_id
_entity_poly.type
_entity_poly.pdbx_seq_one_letter_code
_entity_poly.pdbx_strand_id
1 'polypeptide(L)'
;IPFCHNGCPVNNQIPDWNDLVYHGEWRQAYDNLHSTNNFPEFTGRICPAPCEESCTLNLNTFVRPVTIKTIECAIVDKGRENGWLVPQPSEKKTGKRIAVVGSGPAGMACAQQLARVGHDVTLFEKADRIGGLLRYGIPDFKMEKHLIDDRVVQMEAEGVTMKTGVHVGKDVSAKQLAADFDAVVLSGGAENPRNLDVPGRELNGVHFAMEFLPQQNKRNAGDSLPATQDILANGKHVVVVGGGDTGSDCIGTSTRQGAVHVKKLETVPPSPVDEDKPVIWPDWPRKERISSSQQEVDATFGEKVQYTAETAWLEGDADGNVKKLHGHMVEWGNKGPQKVDGTEFTMDAELVLLAMGFVGPSQDDVLADLGINTVISRDSLGRIPEAPADYKTNLPNVFTAGDMRRGQSLVVWAIREGRQCAHAVDEFLMGESVLPR
;
A
#
# COMPACT_ATOMS: atom_id res chain seq x y z
N ILE A 1 22.69 -5.57 -16.11
CA ILE A 1 21.83 -5.64 -14.92
C ILE A 1 20.81 -6.74 -15.14
N PRO A 2 20.62 -7.68 -14.19
CA PRO A 2 19.61 -8.73 -14.31
C PRO A 2 18.20 -8.14 -14.41
N PHE A 3 17.32 -8.76 -15.19
CA PHE A 3 15.96 -8.24 -15.40
C PHE A 3 15.12 -8.24 -14.11
N CYS A 4 15.27 -9.24 -13.26
CA CYS A 4 14.61 -9.26 -11.95
C CYS A 4 15.08 -8.11 -11.03
N HIS A 5 16.36 -7.75 -11.10
CA HIS A 5 16.93 -6.59 -10.41
C HIS A 5 16.30 -5.29 -10.93
N ASN A 6 16.26 -5.11 -12.26
CA ASN A 6 15.64 -3.93 -12.87
C ASN A 6 14.14 -3.87 -12.66
N GLY A 7 13.47 -5.01 -12.59
CA GLY A 7 12.04 -5.11 -12.28
C GLY A 7 11.67 -4.85 -10.81
N CYS A 8 12.67 -4.81 -9.92
CA CYS A 8 12.45 -4.48 -8.51
C CYS A 8 12.60 -2.97 -8.29
N PRO A 9 11.58 -2.24 -7.83
CA PRO A 9 11.68 -0.79 -7.62
C PRO A 9 12.81 -0.35 -6.69
N VAL A 10 13.16 -1.10 -5.66
CA VAL A 10 14.30 -0.80 -4.77
C VAL A 10 15.63 -1.35 -5.30
N ASN A 11 15.64 -1.91 -6.51
CA ASN A 11 16.82 -2.48 -7.16
C ASN A 11 17.53 -3.56 -6.30
N ASN A 12 16.76 -4.46 -5.68
CA ASN A 12 17.29 -5.58 -4.93
C ASN A 12 18.27 -6.39 -5.77
N GLN A 13 19.44 -6.74 -5.21
CA GLN A 13 20.47 -7.53 -5.87
C GLN A 13 20.12 -9.03 -5.84
N ILE A 14 19.04 -9.39 -6.53
CA ILE A 14 18.33 -10.66 -6.39
C ILE A 14 19.22 -11.88 -6.72
N PRO A 15 19.96 -11.92 -7.83
CA PRO A 15 20.85 -13.05 -8.11
C PRO A 15 21.95 -13.23 -7.06
N ASP A 16 22.48 -12.11 -6.54
CA ASP A 16 23.59 -12.15 -5.58
C ASP A 16 23.15 -12.77 -4.26
N TRP A 17 22.02 -12.34 -3.71
CA TRP A 17 21.53 -12.93 -2.45
C TRP A 17 20.98 -14.35 -2.65
N ASN A 18 20.45 -14.70 -3.85
CA ASN A 18 20.09 -16.08 -4.15
C ASN A 18 21.32 -16.99 -4.13
N ASP A 19 22.43 -16.56 -4.71
CA ASP A 19 23.71 -17.30 -4.70
C ASP A 19 24.24 -17.46 -3.27
N LEU A 20 24.21 -16.39 -2.47
CA LEU A 20 24.60 -16.43 -1.06
C LEU A 20 23.75 -17.43 -0.26
N VAL A 21 22.43 -17.44 -0.45
CA VAL A 21 21.54 -18.43 0.18
C VAL A 21 21.86 -19.85 -0.27
N TYR A 22 22.13 -20.05 -1.56
CA TYR A 22 22.50 -21.36 -2.10
C TYR A 22 23.78 -21.93 -1.45
N HIS A 23 24.75 -21.06 -1.16
CA HIS A 23 25.99 -21.43 -0.47
C HIS A 23 25.87 -21.45 1.06
N GLY A 24 24.70 -21.16 1.63
CA GLY A 24 24.48 -21.14 3.08
C GLY A 24 24.95 -19.86 3.79
N GLU A 25 25.36 -18.84 3.03
CA GLU A 25 25.88 -17.56 3.53
C GLU A 25 24.75 -16.59 3.92
N TRP A 26 23.87 -17.04 4.80
CA TRP A 26 22.64 -16.33 5.17
C TRP A 26 22.90 -14.94 5.75
N ARG A 27 23.97 -14.74 6.51
CA ARG A 27 24.31 -13.43 7.05
C ARG A 27 24.66 -12.44 5.96
N GLN A 28 25.45 -12.85 4.99
CA GLN A 28 25.82 -11.99 3.85
C GLN A 28 24.59 -11.70 2.97
N ALA A 29 23.71 -12.68 2.78
CA ALA A 29 22.43 -12.48 2.08
C ALA A 29 21.54 -11.44 2.79
N TYR A 30 21.47 -11.50 4.12
CA TYR A 30 20.74 -10.54 4.94
C TYR A 30 21.31 -9.11 4.81
N ASP A 31 22.63 -8.97 4.90
CA ASP A 31 23.29 -7.66 4.77
C ASP A 31 23.15 -7.09 3.36
N ASN A 32 23.27 -7.93 2.33
CA ASN A 32 23.03 -7.55 0.93
C ASN A 32 21.60 -7.07 0.71
N LEU A 33 20.60 -7.81 1.20
CA LEU A 33 19.18 -7.45 1.07
C LEU A 33 18.87 -6.11 1.75
N HIS A 34 19.42 -5.85 2.95
CA HIS A 34 19.20 -4.60 3.67
C HIS A 34 19.94 -3.39 3.07
N SER A 35 20.91 -3.61 2.19
CA SER A 35 21.58 -2.50 1.50
C SER A 35 20.65 -1.74 0.54
N THR A 36 19.64 -2.42 -0.01
CA THR A 36 18.68 -1.86 -0.96
C THR A 36 17.29 -1.68 -0.40
N ASN A 37 16.88 -2.48 0.60
CA ASN A 37 15.53 -2.48 1.16
C ASN A 37 15.56 -2.34 2.69
N ASN A 38 14.88 -1.32 3.22
CA ASN A 38 14.79 -1.12 4.67
C ASN A 38 13.95 -2.19 5.38
N PHE A 39 12.91 -2.69 4.71
CA PHE A 39 11.86 -3.51 5.32
C PHE A 39 11.53 -4.75 4.48
N PRO A 40 12.48 -5.68 4.29
CA PRO A 40 12.26 -6.86 3.47
C PRO A 40 11.20 -7.83 4.05
N GLU A 41 10.90 -7.76 5.34
CA GLU A 41 9.79 -8.50 5.94
C GLU A 41 8.43 -8.03 5.45
N PHE A 42 8.27 -6.76 5.07
CA PHE A 42 7.04 -6.26 4.48
C PHE A 42 6.95 -6.67 3.01
N THR A 43 7.98 -6.40 2.22
CA THR A 43 8.00 -6.75 0.80
C THR A 43 7.94 -8.26 0.58
N GLY A 44 8.65 -9.04 1.37
CA GLY A 44 8.64 -10.50 1.30
C GLY A 44 7.26 -11.12 1.59
N ARG A 45 6.37 -10.41 2.29
CA ARG A 45 5.01 -10.89 2.59
C ARG A 45 3.95 -10.33 1.65
N ILE A 46 3.96 -9.03 1.38
CA ILE A 46 2.84 -8.34 0.72
C ILE A 46 3.17 -7.69 -0.62
N CYS A 47 4.43 -7.69 -1.06
CA CYS A 47 4.75 -7.18 -2.40
C CYS A 47 4.16 -8.10 -3.47
N PRO A 48 3.54 -7.56 -4.53
CA PRO A 48 3.08 -8.36 -5.66
C PRO A 48 4.23 -8.90 -6.53
N ALA A 49 5.49 -8.61 -6.17
CA ALA A 49 6.71 -9.16 -6.74
C ALA A 49 6.89 -8.91 -8.26
N PRO A 50 6.99 -7.64 -8.72
CA PRO A 50 7.28 -7.34 -10.12
C PRO A 50 8.60 -7.94 -10.60
N CYS A 51 9.53 -8.21 -9.68
CA CYS A 51 10.77 -8.91 -9.96
C CYS A 51 10.58 -10.37 -10.45
N GLU A 52 9.58 -11.07 -9.94
CA GLU A 52 9.25 -12.43 -10.38
C GLU A 52 8.72 -12.42 -11.83
N GLU A 53 7.90 -11.42 -12.17
CA GLU A 53 7.39 -11.27 -13.54
C GLU A 53 8.51 -10.94 -14.54
N SER A 54 9.49 -10.14 -14.12
CA SER A 54 10.67 -9.81 -14.93
C SER A 54 11.73 -10.92 -14.98
N CYS A 55 11.50 -12.05 -14.32
CA CYS A 55 12.43 -13.17 -14.30
C CYS A 55 12.58 -13.79 -15.70
N THR A 56 13.83 -14.00 -16.15
CA THR A 56 14.12 -14.62 -17.47
C THR A 56 13.56 -16.03 -17.63
N LEU A 57 13.29 -16.75 -16.54
CA LEU A 57 12.62 -18.04 -16.59
C LEU A 57 11.19 -17.95 -17.12
N ASN A 58 10.54 -16.79 -16.97
CA ASN A 58 9.22 -16.54 -17.55
C ASN A 58 9.16 -16.54 -19.07
N LEU A 59 10.31 -16.44 -19.76
CA LEU A 59 10.37 -16.59 -21.22
C LEU A 59 10.01 -18.02 -21.67
N ASN A 60 10.15 -18.99 -20.78
CA ASN A 60 9.77 -20.37 -21.05
C ASN A 60 8.41 -20.68 -20.43
N THR A 61 7.44 -21.07 -21.25
CA THR A 61 6.07 -21.37 -20.82
C THR A 61 5.97 -22.57 -19.86
N PHE A 62 6.97 -23.44 -19.83
CA PHE A 62 6.99 -24.64 -18.97
C PHE A 62 7.76 -24.43 -17.66
N VAL A 63 8.38 -23.27 -17.45
CA VAL A 63 9.19 -22.99 -16.27
C VAL A 63 8.58 -21.79 -15.52
N ARG A 64 8.40 -21.93 -14.22
CA ARG A 64 7.96 -20.82 -13.37
C ARG A 64 9.14 -19.90 -13.02
N PRO A 65 8.88 -18.62 -12.73
CA PRO A 65 9.91 -17.72 -12.23
C PRO A 65 10.50 -18.22 -10.91
N VAL A 66 11.67 -17.74 -10.57
CA VAL A 66 12.22 -17.90 -9.21
C VAL A 66 11.25 -17.29 -8.20
N THR A 67 10.98 -17.99 -7.11
CA THR A 67 10.10 -17.51 -6.02
C THR A 67 10.83 -16.46 -5.16
N ILE A 68 11.15 -15.34 -5.78
CA ILE A 68 12.03 -14.29 -5.24
C ILE A 68 11.50 -13.75 -3.92
N LYS A 69 10.20 -13.44 -3.89
CA LYS A 69 9.53 -12.93 -2.69
C LYS A 69 9.63 -13.89 -1.50
N THR A 70 9.49 -15.19 -1.76
CA THR A 70 9.59 -16.21 -0.72
C THR A 70 11.01 -16.31 -0.18
N ILE A 71 12.01 -16.21 -1.04
CA ILE A 71 13.43 -16.21 -0.64
C ILE A 71 13.76 -14.96 0.16
N GLU A 72 13.31 -13.79 -0.29
CA GLU A 72 13.43 -12.53 0.45
C GLU A 72 12.86 -12.65 1.88
N CYS A 73 11.64 -13.20 2.00
CA CYS A 73 11.01 -13.46 3.28
C CYS A 73 11.87 -14.41 4.16
N ALA A 74 12.37 -15.50 3.59
CA ALA A 74 13.20 -16.46 4.31
C ALA A 74 14.51 -15.84 4.81
N ILE A 75 15.15 -14.98 4.02
CA ILE A 75 16.39 -14.28 4.42
C ILE A 75 16.14 -13.39 5.64
N VAL A 76 15.09 -12.56 5.60
CA VAL A 76 14.82 -11.64 6.70
C VAL A 76 14.35 -12.37 7.95
N ASP A 77 13.51 -13.41 7.82
CA ASP A 77 13.05 -14.21 8.94
C ASP A 77 14.23 -14.94 9.61
N LYS A 78 15.15 -15.50 8.82
CA LYS A 78 16.41 -16.06 9.33
C LYS A 78 17.24 -15.04 10.07
N GLY A 79 17.31 -13.81 9.58
CA GLY A 79 18.00 -12.70 10.26
C GLY A 79 17.36 -12.34 11.60
N ARG A 80 16.03 -12.36 11.68
CA ARG A 80 15.29 -12.12 12.94
C ARG A 80 15.53 -13.24 13.95
N GLU A 81 15.43 -14.50 13.54
CA GLU A 81 15.71 -15.67 14.39
C GLU A 81 17.13 -15.62 14.99
N ASN A 82 18.10 -15.08 14.26
CA ASN A 82 19.48 -14.98 14.69
C ASN A 82 19.84 -13.64 15.37
N GLY A 83 18.86 -12.74 15.57
CA GLY A 83 19.09 -11.45 16.23
C GLY A 83 19.94 -10.47 15.40
N TRP A 84 19.91 -10.56 14.06
CA TRP A 84 20.68 -9.66 13.18
C TRP A 84 19.99 -8.33 12.95
N LEU A 85 18.73 -8.21 13.33
CA LEU A 85 17.99 -6.95 13.29
C LEU A 85 18.43 -6.06 14.47
N VAL A 86 19.51 -5.32 14.24
CA VAL A 86 20.09 -4.45 15.27
C VAL A 86 20.00 -2.98 14.83
N PRO A 87 19.83 -2.04 15.80
CA PRO A 87 19.88 -0.61 15.51
C PRO A 87 21.23 -0.17 14.93
N GLN A 88 21.19 0.82 14.03
CA GLN A 88 22.36 1.42 13.39
C GLN A 88 22.37 2.94 13.64
N PRO A 89 22.56 3.39 14.90
CA PRO A 89 22.57 4.81 15.21
C PRO A 89 23.80 5.49 14.62
N SER A 90 23.64 6.71 14.13
CA SER A 90 24.77 7.52 13.64
C SER A 90 25.67 7.97 14.79
N GLU A 91 26.97 7.82 14.61
CA GLU A 91 27.97 8.35 15.53
C GLU A 91 28.09 9.89 15.45
N LYS A 92 27.77 10.46 14.30
CA LYS A 92 27.87 11.90 14.02
C LYS A 92 26.48 12.52 13.91
N LYS A 93 26.26 13.61 14.63
CA LYS A 93 25.04 14.40 14.51
C LYS A 93 25.26 15.60 13.59
N THR A 94 24.30 15.82 12.67
CA THR A 94 24.36 16.94 11.70
C THR A 94 23.84 18.25 12.31
N GLY A 95 23.04 18.16 13.38
CA GLY A 95 22.33 19.31 13.96
C GLY A 95 21.13 19.77 13.15
N LYS A 96 20.77 19.07 12.07
CA LYS A 96 19.59 19.37 11.23
C LYS A 96 18.37 18.65 11.76
N ARG A 97 17.25 19.36 11.87
CA ARG A 97 15.96 18.85 12.35
C ARG A 97 15.01 18.61 11.19
N ILE A 98 14.46 17.42 11.09
CA ILE A 98 13.57 17.03 10.00
C ILE A 98 12.25 16.52 10.58
N ALA A 99 11.13 17.03 10.07
CA ALA A 99 9.80 16.50 10.33
C ALA A 99 9.38 15.56 9.18
N VAL A 100 9.00 14.34 9.49
CA VAL A 100 8.38 13.40 8.54
C VAL A 100 6.92 13.25 8.93
N VAL A 101 6.00 13.52 8.02
CA VAL A 101 4.55 13.48 8.25
C VAL A 101 3.93 12.29 7.54
N GLY A 102 3.42 11.34 8.33
CA GLY A 102 2.89 10.06 7.88
C GLY A 102 3.89 8.91 8.08
N SER A 103 3.42 7.84 8.72
CA SER A 103 4.24 6.70 9.14
C SER A 103 4.01 5.43 8.30
N GLY A 104 3.46 5.58 7.10
CA GLY A 104 3.44 4.48 6.14
C GLY A 104 4.85 4.06 5.70
N PRO A 105 5.00 3.03 4.85
CA PRO A 105 6.32 2.50 4.46
C PRO A 105 7.26 3.56 3.87
N ALA A 106 6.74 4.58 3.19
CA ALA A 106 7.53 5.68 2.66
C ALA A 106 8.12 6.56 3.78
N GLY A 107 7.27 6.96 4.75
CA GLY A 107 7.69 7.79 5.88
C GLY A 107 8.66 7.04 6.79
N MET A 108 8.40 5.78 7.08
CA MET A 108 9.31 4.93 7.86
C MET A 108 10.69 4.81 7.17
N ALA A 109 10.74 4.51 5.87
CA ALA A 109 12.00 4.38 5.14
C ALA A 109 12.75 5.71 5.09
N CYS A 110 12.06 6.82 4.86
CA CYS A 110 12.66 8.16 4.86
C CYS A 110 13.23 8.52 6.24
N ALA A 111 12.45 8.36 7.29
CA ALA A 111 12.85 8.67 8.66
C ALA A 111 14.07 7.85 9.11
N GLN A 112 14.08 6.54 8.80
CA GLN A 112 15.20 5.66 9.14
C GLN A 112 16.48 6.06 8.42
N GLN A 113 16.42 6.31 7.11
CA GLN A 113 17.59 6.71 6.34
C GLN A 113 18.18 8.04 6.85
N LEU A 114 17.34 9.04 7.12
CA LEU A 114 17.77 10.33 7.63
C LEU A 114 18.37 10.24 9.04
N ALA A 115 17.80 9.42 9.92
CA ALA A 115 18.35 9.20 11.26
C ALA A 115 19.73 8.51 11.21
N ARG A 116 19.92 7.55 10.31
CA ARG A 116 21.19 6.82 10.13
C ARG A 116 22.34 7.68 9.63
N VAL A 117 22.07 8.79 8.94
CA VAL A 117 23.10 9.78 8.57
C VAL A 117 23.25 10.91 9.59
N GLY A 118 22.51 10.86 10.70
CA GLY A 118 22.74 11.69 11.87
C GLY A 118 21.84 12.92 12.00
N HIS A 119 20.77 13.01 11.22
CA HIS A 119 19.77 14.05 11.41
C HIS A 119 18.90 13.79 12.65
N ASP A 120 18.34 14.86 13.21
CA ASP A 120 17.32 14.79 14.28
C ASP A 120 15.94 14.68 13.63
N VAL A 121 15.38 13.49 13.63
CA VAL A 121 14.17 13.16 12.89
C VAL A 121 12.98 12.97 13.84
N THR A 122 11.90 13.71 13.58
CA THR A 122 10.60 13.50 14.23
C THR A 122 9.59 13.00 13.20
N LEU A 123 9.04 11.80 13.45
CA LEU A 123 7.99 11.18 12.63
C LEU A 123 6.63 11.41 13.28
N PHE A 124 5.76 12.12 12.58
CA PHE A 124 4.40 12.42 13.01
C PHE A 124 3.40 11.46 12.36
N GLU A 125 2.51 10.90 13.17
CA GLU A 125 1.44 10.01 12.72
C GLU A 125 0.11 10.42 13.35
N LYS A 126 -0.94 10.57 12.54
CA LYS A 126 -2.28 10.93 13.03
C LYS A 126 -2.97 9.79 13.76
N ALA A 127 -2.68 8.55 13.40
CA ALA A 127 -3.20 7.38 14.08
C ALA A 127 -2.48 7.12 15.42
N ASP A 128 -3.06 6.26 16.23
CA ASP A 128 -2.54 5.88 17.54
C ASP A 128 -1.27 5.02 17.47
N ARG A 129 -0.97 4.43 16.29
CA ARG A 129 0.22 3.57 16.06
C ARG A 129 0.86 3.83 14.72
N ILE A 130 2.16 3.58 14.66
CA ILE A 130 2.99 3.66 13.44
C ILE A 130 2.65 2.54 12.47
N GLY A 131 2.77 2.80 11.15
CA GLY A 131 2.70 1.81 10.09
C GLY A 131 1.74 2.13 8.95
N GLY A 132 0.87 3.14 9.08
CA GLY A 132 -0.08 3.52 8.04
C GLY A 132 -0.91 2.32 7.55
N LEU A 133 -0.98 2.10 6.23
CA LEU A 133 -1.72 0.97 5.65
C LEU A 133 -1.16 -0.41 6.03
N LEU A 134 0.13 -0.53 6.37
CA LEU A 134 0.69 -1.79 6.89
C LEU A 134 -0.02 -2.21 8.18
N ARG A 135 -0.34 -1.23 9.04
CA ARG A 135 -1.01 -1.43 10.33
C ARG A 135 -2.53 -1.54 10.19
N TYR A 136 -3.12 -0.60 9.46
CA TYR A 136 -4.56 -0.42 9.46
C TYR A 136 -5.27 -0.92 8.19
N GLY A 137 -4.57 -1.10 7.08
CA GLY A 137 -5.12 -1.61 5.83
C GLY A 137 -4.92 -3.11 5.66
N ILE A 138 -3.68 -3.55 5.72
CA ILE A 138 -3.29 -4.96 5.49
C ILE A 138 -3.81 -5.86 6.61
N PRO A 139 -4.55 -6.93 6.33
CA PRO A 139 -5.02 -7.88 7.35
C PRO A 139 -3.86 -8.68 7.98
N ASP A 140 -4.03 -9.10 9.24
CA ASP A 140 -3.03 -9.88 9.98
C ASP A 140 -2.72 -11.23 9.32
N PHE A 141 -3.69 -11.84 8.65
CA PHE A 141 -3.47 -13.09 7.92
C PHE A 141 -2.57 -12.95 6.68
N LYS A 142 -2.25 -11.72 6.25
CA LYS A 142 -1.24 -11.41 5.22
C LYS A 142 0.08 -10.95 5.82
N MET A 143 0.03 -10.21 6.93
CA MET A 143 1.22 -9.67 7.58
C MET A 143 0.96 -9.36 9.06
N GLU A 144 1.69 -10.03 9.93
CA GLU A 144 1.62 -9.87 11.39
C GLU A 144 2.16 -8.51 11.83
N LYS A 145 1.47 -7.87 12.80
CA LYS A 145 1.78 -6.48 13.18
C LYS A 145 3.00 -6.32 14.06
N HIS A 146 3.44 -7.39 14.76
CA HIS A 146 4.69 -7.36 15.53
C HIS A 146 5.92 -7.04 14.66
N LEU A 147 5.86 -7.35 13.34
CA LEU A 147 6.92 -7.01 12.39
C LEU A 147 7.12 -5.48 12.27
N ILE A 148 6.03 -4.72 12.39
CA ILE A 148 6.08 -3.26 12.41
C ILE A 148 6.63 -2.79 13.77
N ASP A 149 6.15 -3.39 14.86
CA ASP A 149 6.55 -3.00 16.21
C ASP A 149 8.06 -3.18 16.42
N ASP A 150 8.63 -4.27 15.92
CA ASP A 150 10.09 -4.50 15.99
C ASP A 150 10.88 -3.43 15.20
N ARG A 151 10.36 -2.96 14.07
CA ARG A 151 10.98 -1.86 13.31
C ARG A 151 10.83 -0.51 14.02
N VAL A 152 9.70 -0.28 14.69
CA VAL A 152 9.51 0.91 15.53
C VAL A 152 10.57 0.95 16.62
N VAL A 153 10.75 -0.14 17.37
CA VAL A 153 11.78 -0.25 18.41
C VAL A 153 13.19 -0.02 17.84
N GLN A 154 13.50 -0.60 16.68
CA GLN A 154 14.78 -0.38 16.01
C GLN A 154 14.98 1.08 15.64
N MET A 155 13.99 1.72 15.01
CA MET A 155 14.09 3.10 14.55
C MET A 155 14.19 4.10 15.71
N GLU A 156 13.49 3.86 16.83
CA GLU A 156 13.64 4.65 18.06
C GLU A 156 15.05 4.56 18.61
N ALA A 157 15.62 3.35 18.64
CA ALA A 157 17.01 3.14 19.06
C ALA A 157 18.04 3.75 18.07
N GLU A 158 17.67 3.95 16.81
CA GLU A 158 18.44 4.69 15.80
C GLU A 158 18.30 6.22 15.93
N GLY A 159 17.42 6.70 16.81
CA GLY A 159 17.25 8.12 17.13
C GLY A 159 16.05 8.79 16.47
N VAL A 160 15.12 8.04 15.90
CA VAL A 160 13.85 8.60 15.40
C VAL A 160 12.90 8.87 16.57
N THR A 161 12.45 10.12 16.70
CA THR A 161 11.38 10.47 17.66
C THR A 161 10.03 10.24 17.02
N MET A 162 9.19 9.38 17.61
CA MET A 162 7.87 9.08 17.08
C MET A 162 6.77 9.82 17.85
N LYS A 163 5.87 10.47 17.12
CA LYS A 163 4.71 11.21 17.68
C LYS A 163 3.43 10.69 17.03
N THR A 164 2.78 9.77 17.71
CA THR A 164 1.48 9.22 17.32
C THR A 164 0.32 10.04 17.89
N GLY A 165 -0.87 9.93 17.29
CA GLY A 165 -2.05 10.71 17.69
C GLY A 165 -1.92 12.20 17.38
N VAL A 166 -1.05 12.58 16.45
CA VAL A 166 -0.80 13.99 16.07
C VAL A 166 -1.13 14.20 14.60
N HIS A 167 -2.25 14.83 14.33
CA HIS A 167 -2.70 15.15 12.99
C HIS A 167 -2.14 16.50 12.53
N VAL A 168 -1.10 16.45 11.72
CA VAL A 168 -0.50 17.66 11.13
C VAL A 168 -1.48 18.30 10.15
N GLY A 169 -1.69 19.61 10.29
CA GLY A 169 -2.72 20.37 9.60
C GLY A 169 -3.99 20.60 10.41
N LYS A 170 -4.15 19.85 11.53
CA LYS A 170 -5.26 20.04 12.49
C LYS A 170 -4.77 20.32 13.91
N ASP A 171 -4.04 19.38 14.51
CA ASP A 171 -3.54 19.49 15.88
C ASP A 171 -2.26 20.33 15.94
N VAL A 172 -1.45 20.25 14.90
CA VAL A 172 -0.20 21.01 14.72
C VAL A 172 -0.20 21.64 13.35
N SER A 173 0.09 22.93 13.26
CA SER A 173 0.16 23.62 11.97
C SER A 173 1.35 23.13 11.15
N ALA A 174 1.09 22.75 9.90
CA ALA A 174 2.12 22.36 8.96
C ALA A 174 3.03 23.53 8.56
N LYS A 175 2.50 24.77 8.55
CA LYS A 175 3.30 26.00 8.37
C LYS A 175 4.27 26.20 9.52
N GLN A 176 3.83 25.92 10.74
CA GLN A 176 4.69 26.00 11.92
C GLN A 176 5.81 24.93 11.85
N LEU A 177 5.49 23.71 11.42
CA LEU A 177 6.52 22.69 11.21
C LEU A 177 7.54 23.13 10.15
N ALA A 178 7.08 23.72 9.04
CA ALA A 178 7.97 24.21 7.99
C ALA A 178 8.86 25.40 8.48
N ALA A 179 8.45 26.14 9.49
CA ALA A 179 9.24 27.18 10.12
C ALA A 179 10.23 26.65 11.18
N ASP A 180 9.82 25.61 11.94
CA ASP A 180 10.58 25.09 13.07
C ASP A 180 11.61 24.02 12.67
N PHE A 181 11.42 23.34 11.55
CA PHE A 181 12.29 22.28 11.04
C PHE A 181 13.08 22.74 9.82
N ASP A 182 14.31 22.25 9.67
CA ASP A 182 15.14 22.55 8.49
C ASP A 182 14.54 21.94 7.21
N ALA A 183 13.85 20.81 7.32
CA ALA A 183 13.08 20.22 6.23
C ALA A 183 11.82 19.50 6.75
N VAL A 184 10.79 19.43 5.91
CA VAL A 184 9.55 18.67 6.16
C VAL A 184 9.32 17.71 5.00
N VAL A 185 9.05 16.45 5.29
CA VAL A 185 8.70 15.42 4.31
C VAL A 185 7.23 15.03 4.50
N LEU A 186 6.45 15.17 3.46
CA LEU A 186 5.04 14.77 3.41
C LEU A 186 4.93 13.37 2.80
N SER A 187 4.46 12.40 3.59
CA SER A 187 4.32 10.98 3.20
C SER A 187 2.99 10.37 3.71
N GLY A 188 1.95 11.20 3.76
CA GLY A 188 0.62 10.83 4.28
C GLY A 188 -0.19 9.86 3.40
N GLY A 189 0.35 9.42 2.26
CA GLY A 189 -0.31 8.47 1.37
C GLY A 189 -1.37 9.09 0.46
N ALA A 190 -2.13 8.24 -0.23
CA ALA A 190 -3.27 8.60 -1.07
C ALA A 190 -4.54 8.14 -0.34
N GLU A 191 -5.18 9.03 0.41
CA GLU A 191 -6.29 8.69 1.30
C GLU A 191 -7.67 9.14 0.80
N ASN A 192 -7.72 9.90 -0.32
CA ASN A 192 -8.99 10.31 -0.90
C ASN A 192 -9.59 9.16 -1.74
N PRO A 193 -10.62 8.44 -1.23
CA PRO A 193 -11.14 7.27 -1.91
C PRO A 193 -12.00 7.67 -3.11
N ARG A 194 -12.01 6.82 -4.13
CA ARG A 194 -12.99 6.93 -5.22
C ARG A 194 -14.36 6.52 -4.69
N ASN A 195 -15.35 7.39 -4.82
CA ASN A 195 -16.71 7.11 -4.39
C ASN A 195 -17.53 6.40 -5.48
N LEU A 196 -18.59 5.74 -5.05
CA LEU A 196 -19.63 5.14 -5.90
C LEU A 196 -20.80 6.13 -5.97
N ASP A 197 -20.95 6.80 -7.12
CA ASP A 197 -21.99 7.82 -7.30
C ASP A 197 -23.25 7.21 -7.93
N VAL A 198 -24.01 6.49 -7.10
CA VAL A 198 -25.26 5.83 -7.49
C VAL A 198 -26.35 6.04 -6.44
N PRO A 199 -27.64 5.96 -6.80
CA PRO A 199 -28.75 6.00 -5.85
C PRO A 199 -28.61 4.90 -4.79
N GLY A 200 -28.83 5.23 -3.52
CA GLY A 200 -28.71 4.33 -2.37
C GLY A 200 -27.30 4.25 -1.79
N ARG A 201 -26.33 5.05 -2.28
CA ARG A 201 -24.98 5.12 -1.70
C ARG A 201 -24.98 5.52 -0.21
N GLU A 202 -25.97 6.28 0.20
CA GLU A 202 -26.15 6.80 1.55
C GLU A 202 -26.75 5.78 2.53
N LEU A 203 -27.16 4.61 2.09
CA LEU A 203 -27.75 3.57 2.93
C LEU A 203 -26.76 3.05 3.97
N ASN A 204 -27.28 2.72 5.15
CA ASN A 204 -26.51 2.02 6.18
C ASN A 204 -26.00 0.68 5.64
N GLY A 205 -24.76 0.33 5.94
CA GLY A 205 -24.12 -0.89 5.43
C GLY A 205 -23.35 -0.70 4.13
N VAL A 206 -23.26 0.56 3.61
CA VAL A 206 -22.42 0.90 2.45
C VAL A 206 -21.21 1.70 2.93
N HIS A 207 -20.03 1.06 2.95
CA HIS A 207 -18.82 1.61 3.56
C HIS A 207 -17.63 1.59 2.61
N PHE A 208 -16.70 2.51 2.80
CA PHE A 208 -15.39 2.38 2.20
C PHE A 208 -14.59 1.23 2.83
N ALA A 209 -13.75 0.57 2.05
CA ALA A 209 -12.85 -0.47 2.55
C ALA A 209 -12.00 0.02 3.72
N MET A 210 -11.58 1.29 3.70
CA MET A 210 -10.76 1.91 4.76
C MET A 210 -11.57 2.36 5.99
N GLU A 211 -12.87 2.10 6.03
CA GLU A 211 -13.68 2.16 7.26
C GLU A 211 -13.78 0.77 7.89
N PHE A 212 -13.79 -0.28 7.09
CA PHE A 212 -13.95 -1.68 7.49
C PHE A 212 -12.64 -2.33 7.96
N LEU A 213 -11.59 -2.29 7.14
CA LEU A 213 -10.32 -2.98 7.41
C LEU A 213 -9.62 -2.50 8.68
N PRO A 214 -9.52 -1.16 8.97
CA PRO A 214 -8.90 -0.68 10.19
C PRO A 214 -9.61 -1.17 11.46
N GLN A 215 -10.93 -1.31 11.44
CA GLN A 215 -11.67 -1.82 12.58
C GLN A 215 -11.28 -3.27 12.90
N GLN A 216 -11.17 -4.12 11.87
CA GLN A 216 -10.75 -5.51 12.11
C GLN A 216 -9.32 -5.59 12.63
N ASN A 217 -8.40 -4.80 12.08
CA ASN A 217 -7.02 -4.76 12.55
C ASN A 217 -6.93 -4.25 14.00
N LYS A 218 -7.74 -3.28 14.39
CA LYS A 218 -7.85 -2.81 15.78
C LYS A 218 -8.41 -3.90 16.70
N ARG A 219 -9.45 -4.65 16.28
CA ARG A 219 -9.97 -5.79 17.06
C ARG A 219 -8.90 -6.86 17.28
N ASN A 220 -8.14 -7.19 16.23
CA ASN A 220 -7.03 -8.15 16.32
C ASN A 220 -5.92 -7.66 17.28
N ALA A 221 -5.72 -6.36 17.37
CA ALA A 221 -4.80 -5.74 18.34
C ALA A 221 -5.34 -5.69 19.78
N GLY A 222 -6.61 -6.12 20.00
CA GLY A 222 -7.25 -6.09 21.32
C GLY A 222 -7.91 -4.75 21.67
N ASP A 223 -8.05 -3.83 20.72
CA ASP A 223 -8.69 -2.55 20.96
C ASP A 223 -10.21 -2.70 21.09
N SER A 224 -10.79 -1.92 22.00
CA SER A 224 -12.23 -1.80 22.12
C SER A 224 -12.77 -0.77 21.13
N LEU A 225 -13.74 -1.18 20.32
CA LEU A 225 -14.43 -0.30 19.39
C LEU A 225 -15.86 0.00 19.90
N PRO A 226 -16.40 1.21 19.67
CA PRO A 226 -17.78 1.52 19.99
C PRO A 226 -18.74 0.62 19.18
N ALA A 227 -19.59 -0.15 19.83
CA ALA A 227 -20.52 -1.07 19.17
C ALA A 227 -21.48 -0.40 18.17
N THR A 228 -21.74 0.92 18.35
CA THR A 228 -22.60 1.71 17.45
C THR A 228 -21.95 2.02 16.08
N GLN A 229 -20.66 1.75 15.93
CA GLN A 229 -19.89 2.01 14.71
C GLN A 229 -19.33 0.72 14.08
N ASP A 230 -19.68 -0.43 14.65
CA ASP A 230 -19.16 -1.72 14.21
C ASP A 230 -19.60 -2.06 12.79
N ILE A 231 -18.62 -2.22 11.90
CA ILE A 231 -18.82 -2.76 10.55
C ILE A 231 -18.40 -4.21 10.61
N LEU A 232 -19.40 -5.13 10.55
CA LEU A 232 -19.20 -6.56 10.65
C LEU A 232 -19.90 -7.30 9.48
N ALA A 233 -19.18 -8.26 8.92
CA ALA A 233 -19.68 -9.14 7.86
C ALA A 233 -20.39 -10.38 8.38
N ASN A 234 -20.31 -10.69 9.69
CA ASN A 234 -20.90 -11.89 10.28
C ASN A 234 -22.40 -11.96 9.98
N GLY A 235 -22.83 -13.09 9.45
CA GLY A 235 -24.22 -13.37 9.14
C GLY A 235 -24.81 -12.57 7.97
N LYS A 236 -23.99 -11.89 7.16
CA LYS A 236 -24.43 -11.03 6.05
C LYS A 236 -24.02 -11.54 4.68
N HIS A 237 -24.78 -11.14 3.67
CA HIS A 237 -24.36 -11.18 2.27
C HIS A 237 -23.49 -9.94 2.00
N VAL A 238 -22.24 -10.16 1.63
CA VAL A 238 -21.24 -9.10 1.41
C VAL A 238 -20.95 -8.96 -0.07
N VAL A 239 -21.04 -7.74 -0.57
CA VAL A 239 -20.58 -7.40 -1.92
C VAL A 239 -19.41 -6.42 -1.84
N VAL A 240 -18.29 -6.77 -2.45
CA VAL A 240 -17.12 -5.90 -2.57
C VAL A 240 -17.09 -5.31 -3.98
N VAL A 241 -17.21 -4.00 -4.09
CA VAL A 241 -17.17 -3.27 -5.35
C VAL A 241 -15.76 -2.75 -5.58
N GLY A 242 -15.11 -3.25 -6.61
CA GLY A 242 -13.74 -2.94 -6.97
C GLY A 242 -12.78 -4.11 -6.69
N GLY A 243 -11.59 -3.95 -7.23
CA GLY A 243 -10.58 -5.01 -7.30
C GLY A 243 -9.29 -4.72 -6.55
N GLY A 244 -8.21 -5.33 -7.06
CA GLY A 244 -6.87 -5.18 -6.52
C GLY A 244 -6.69 -5.77 -5.12
N ASP A 245 -5.62 -5.36 -4.46
CA ASP A 245 -5.26 -5.90 -3.14
C ASP A 245 -6.27 -5.50 -2.05
N THR A 246 -6.79 -4.27 -2.10
CA THR A 246 -7.80 -3.79 -1.12
C THR A 246 -9.09 -4.61 -1.22
N GLY A 247 -9.56 -4.91 -2.43
CA GLY A 247 -10.72 -5.79 -2.61
C GLY A 247 -10.46 -7.19 -2.09
N SER A 248 -9.25 -7.73 -2.32
CA SER A 248 -8.81 -9.02 -1.79
C SER A 248 -8.76 -9.05 -0.26
N ASP A 249 -8.36 -7.95 0.36
CA ASP A 249 -8.34 -7.81 1.82
C ASP A 249 -9.75 -7.78 2.40
N CYS A 250 -10.68 -7.08 1.72
CA CYS A 250 -12.09 -7.03 2.13
C CYS A 250 -12.76 -8.40 2.05
N ILE A 251 -12.61 -9.14 0.94
CA ILE A 251 -13.24 -10.47 0.80
C ILE A 251 -12.66 -11.46 1.81
N GLY A 252 -11.34 -11.49 2.01
CA GLY A 252 -10.70 -12.38 2.98
C GLY A 252 -11.08 -12.07 4.42
N THR A 253 -11.21 -10.79 4.77
CA THR A 253 -11.66 -10.34 6.09
C THR A 253 -13.13 -10.69 6.31
N SER A 254 -14.00 -10.47 5.32
CA SER A 254 -15.43 -10.79 5.40
C SER A 254 -15.66 -12.27 5.58
N THR A 255 -14.93 -13.13 4.87
CA THR A 255 -15.00 -14.59 5.02
C THR A 255 -14.64 -15.02 6.44
N ARG A 256 -13.54 -14.47 7.01
CA ARG A 256 -13.09 -14.77 8.39
C ARG A 256 -14.01 -14.23 9.47
N GLN A 257 -14.75 -13.17 9.18
CA GLN A 257 -15.79 -12.67 10.07
C GLN A 257 -17.07 -13.53 10.06
N GLY A 258 -17.19 -14.54 9.18
CA GLY A 258 -18.36 -15.40 9.09
C GLY A 258 -19.50 -14.81 8.26
N ALA A 259 -19.19 -14.16 7.15
CA ALA A 259 -20.18 -13.79 6.14
C ALA A 259 -20.94 -15.02 5.65
N VAL A 260 -22.23 -14.87 5.36
CA VAL A 260 -23.05 -15.93 4.75
C VAL A 260 -22.65 -16.17 3.29
N HIS A 261 -22.32 -15.08 2.61
CA HIS A 261 -21.90 -15.08 1.21
C HIS A 261 -21.00 -13.88 0.92
N VAL A 262 -20.01 -14.05 0.07
CA VAL A 262 -19.11 -12.98 -0.34
C VAL A 262 -18.96 -12.97 -1.85
N LYS A 263 -19.25 -11.81 -2.49
CA LYS A 263 -19.13 -11.61 -3.92
C LYS A 263 -18.24 -10.39 -4.21
N LYS A 264 -17.37 -10.51 -5.22
CA LYS A 264 -16.56 -9.38 -5.71
C LYS A 264 -16.98 -8.99 -7.12
N LEU A 265 -17.21 -7.68 -7.32
CA LEU A 265 -17.55 -7.08 -8.62
C LEU A 265 -16.41 -6.19 -9.10
N GLU A 266 -16.04 -6.34 -10.36
CA GLU A 266 -15.08 -5.46 -11.04
C GLU A 266 -15.67 -4.94 -12.36
N THR A 267 -15.63 -3.63 -12.57
CA THR A 267 -16.09 -3.01 -13.81
C THR A 267 -15.15 -3.26 -14.99
N VAL A 268 -13.87 -3.49 -14.70
CA VAL A 268 -12.87 -3.80 -15.72
C VAL A 268 -13.01 -5.24 -16.23
N PRO A 269 -12.63 -5.52 -17.50
CA PRO A 269 -12.56 -6.89 -18.00
C PRO A 269 -11.47 -7.69 -17.27
N PRO A 270 -11.58 -9.02 -17.19
CA PRO A 270 -10.52 -9.84 -16.65
C PRO A 270 -9.23 -9.63 -17.44
N SER A 271 -8.10 -9.63 -16.74
CA SER A 271 -6.82 -9.69 -17.41
C SER A 271 -6.65 -11.04 -18.10
N PRO A 272 -5.85 -11.14 -19.18
CA PRO A 272 -5.60 -12.41 -19.85
C PRO A 272 -5.08 -13.47 -18.87
N VAL A 273 -5.54 -14.71 -19.00
CA VAL A 273 -5.03 -15.84 -18.20
C VAL A 273 -3.58 -16.15 -18.59
N ASP A 274 -3.30 -16.12 -19.88
CA ASP A 274 -1.97 -16.32 -20.43
C ASP A 274 -1.37 -15.00 -20.90
N GLU A 275 -0.08 -14.83 -20.62
CA GLU A 275 0.68 -13.66 -21.04
C GLU A 275 1.16 -13.81 -22.48
N ASP A 276 1.07 -12.75 -23.27
CA ASP A 276 1.84 -12.64 -24.50
C ASP A 276 3.29 -12.22 -24.16
N LYS A 277 4.04 -13.16 -23.57
CA LYS A 277 5.38 -12.94 -23.03
C LYS A 277 6.36 -12.30 -24.03
N PRO A 278 6.38 -12.68 -25.32
CA PRO A 278 7.27 -12.04 -26.29
C PRO A 278 7.01 -10.55 -26.49
N VAL A 279 5.79 -10.07 -26.22
CA VAL A 279 5.38 -8.67 -26.47
C VAL A 279 5.54 -7.81 -25.21
N ILE A 280 5.27 -8.36 -24.03
CA ILE A 280 5.19 -7.59 -22.79
C ILE A 280 6.39 -7.77 -21.85
N TRP A 281 7.15 -8.87 -21.99
CA TRP A 281 8.35 -9.08 -21.18
C TRP A 281 9.47 -8.11 -21.62
N PRO A 282 10.23 -7.47 -20.72
CA PRO A 282 10.31 -7.68 -19.27
C PRO A 282 9.40 -6.78 -18.43
N ASP A 283 8.49 -6.07 -19.06
CA ASP A 283 7.59 -5.18 -18.36
C ASP A 283 6.59 -5.94 -17.47
N TRP A 284 5.94 -5.23 -16.55
CA TRP A 284 4.93 -5.82 -15.69
C TRP A 284 3.73 -6.29 -16.51
N PRO A 285 3.51 -7.59 -16.65
CA PRO A 285 2.48 -8.11 -17.53
C PRO A 285 1.09 -7.92 -16.95
N ARG A 286 0.12 -7.64 -17.80
CA ARG A 286 -1.30 -7.70 -17.47
C ARG A 286 -1.76 -9.13 -17.59
N LYS A 287 -1.72 -9.86 -16.47
CA LYS A 287 -2.30 -11.20 -16.40
C LYS A 287 -3.25 -11.33 -15.23
N GLU A 288 -4.19 -12.24 -15.30
CA GLU A 288 -5.08 -12.55 -14.21
C GLU A 288 -4.30 -13.04 -12.99
N ARG A 289 -4.51 -12.40 -11.86
CA ARG A 289 -3.90 -12.79 -10.57
C ARG A 289 -5.01 -13.04 -9.57
N ILE A 290 -5.25 -14.33 -9.33
CA ILE A 290 -6.22 -14.74 -8.34
C ILE A 290 -5.53 -14.73 -6.98
N SER A 291 -5.95 -13.83 -6.09
CA SER A 291 -5.43 -13.76 -4.73
C SER A 291 -5.83 -15.00 -3.92
N SER A 292 -5.05 -15.31 -2.87
CA SER A 292 -5.41 -16.39 -1.92
C SER A 292 -6.78 -16.17 -1.28
N SER A 293 -7.15 -14.93 -0.98
CA SER A 293 -8.49 -14.59 -0.48
C SER A 293 -9.60 -14.90 -1.49
N GLN A 294 -9.35 -14.69 -2.80
CA GLN A 294 -10.32 -15.05 -3.83
C GLN A 294 -10.43 -16.57 -4.00
N GLN A 295 -9.31 -17.29 -3.90
CA GLN A 295 -9.32 -18.76 -3.91
C GLN A 295 -10.13 -19.31 -2.72
N GLU A 296 -9.99 -18.70 -1.56
CA GLU A 296 -10.75 -19.04 -0.36
C GLU A 296 -12.26 -18.79 -0.54
N VAL A 297 -12.65 -17.67 -1.15
CA VAL A 297 -14.05 -17.33 -1.47
C VAL A 297 -14.63 -18.33 -2.48
N ASP A 298 -13.87 -18.68 -3.54
CA ASP A 298 -14.30 -19.69 -4.51
C ASP A 298 -14.48 -21.07 -3.83
N ALA A 299 -13.56 -21.47 -2.99
CA ALA A 299 -13.65 -22.74 -2.26
C ALA A 299 -14.79 -22.77 -1.24
N THR A 300 -15.11 -21.65 -0.59
CA THR A 300 -16.11 -21.55 0.47
C THR A 300 -17.53 -21.37 -0.07
N PHE A 301 -17.70 -20.51 -1.07
CA PHE A 301 -19.01 -20.06 -1.57
C PHE A 301 -19.27 -20.45 -3.03
N GLY A 302 -18.28 -20.99 -3.74
CA GLY A 302 -18.36 -21.27 -5.19
C GLY A 302 -18.35 -20.00 -6.06
N GLU A 303 -17.87 -18.87 -5.51
CA GLU A 303 -17.99 -17.57 -6.13
C GLU A 303 -16.67 -17.09 -6.74
N LYS A 304 -16.74 -16.80 -8.03
CA LYS A 304 -15.66 -16.14 -8.78
C LYS A 304 -15.89 -14.64 -8.84
N VAL A 305 -14.83 -13.89 -9.16
CA VAL A 305 -14.95 -12.45 -9.48
C VAL A 305 -15.93 -12.28 -10.64
N GLN A 306 -16.87 -11.37 -10.50
CA GLN A 306 -17.74 -10.96 -11.60
C GLN A 306 -17.12 -9.72 -12.25
N TYR A 307 -16.47 -9.94 -13.39
CA TYR A 307 -15.86 -8.88 -14.19
C TYR A 307 -16.89 -8.20 -15.09
N THR A 308 -16.54 -7.03 -15.63
CA THR A 308 -17.38 -6.21 -16.51
C THR A 308 -18.77 -5.94 -15.92
N ALA A 309 -18.84 -5.83 -14.59
CA ALA A 309 -20.06 -5.60 -13.84
C ALA A 309 -20.06 -4.20 -13.23
N GLU A 310 -21.07 -3.41 -13.50
CA GLU A 310 -21.25 -2.07 -12.95
C GLU A 310 -22.46 -2.03 -12.02
N THR A 311 -22.27 -1.40 -10.85
CA THR A 311 -23.37 -1.15 -9.92
C THR A 311 -24.21 0.02 -10.41
N ALA A 312 -25.52 -0.19 -10.56
CA ALA A 312 -26.45 0.83 -11.02
C ALA A 312 -27.13 1.57 -9.87
N TRP A 313 -27.56 0.84 -8.82
CA TRP A 313 -28.16 1.42 -7.62
C TRP A 313 -28.23 0.39 -6.49
N LEU A 314 -28.49 0.86 -5.27
CA LEU A 314 -28.61 0.05 -4.08
C LEU A 314 -30.03 0.19 -3.51
N GLU A 315 -30.64 -0.94 -3.14
CA GLU A 315 -31.96 -1.01 -2.57
C GLU A 315 -31.88 -1.13 -1.04
N GLY A 316 -32.61 -0.25 -0.35
CA GLY A 316 -32.71 -0.28 1.10
C GLY A 316 -33.99 -0.90 1.62
N ASP A 317 -33.98 -1.26 2.91
CA ASP A 317 -35.20 -1.60 3.65
C ASP A 317 -35.88 -0.35 4.26
N ALA A 318 -36.97 -0.55 4.98
CA ALA A 318 -37.72 0.53 5.63
C ALA A 318 -36.91 1.29 6.69
N ASP A 319 -35.88 0.68 7.24
CA ASP A 319 -34.99 1.26 8.26
C ASP A 319 -33.75 1.95 7.65
N GLY A 320 -33.65 1.96 6.32
CA GLY A 320 -32.54 2.59 5.58
C GLY A 320 -31.27 1.76 5.53
N ASN A 321 -31.35 0.44 5.75
CA ASN A 321 -30.20 -0.46 5.58
C ASN A 321 -30.19 -1.05 4.18
N VAL A 322 -29.00 -1.19 3.57
CA VAL A 322 -28.85 -1.84 2.27
C VAL A 322 -29.30 -3.31 2.33
N LYS A 323 -30.05 -3.75 1.32
CA LYS A 323 -30.57 -5.13 1.19
C LYS A 323 -30.21 -5.78 -0.13
N LYS A 324 -30.14 -5.00 -1.20
CA LYS A 324 -29.79 -5.52 -2.53
C LYS A 324 -28.92 -4.57 -3.29
N LEU A 325 -28.09 -5.14 -4.15
CA LEU A 325 -27.35 -4.43 -5.18
C LEU A 325 -27.95 -4.77 -6.55
N HIS A 326 -28.24 -3.74 -7.33
CA HIS A 326 -28.68 -3.83 -8.71
C HIS A 326 -27.57 -3.36 -9.63
N GLY A 327 -27.27 -4.13 -10.64
CA GLY A 327 -26.20 -3.84 -11.59
C GLY A 327 -26.54 -4.32 -13.00
N HIS A 328 -25.60 -4.12 -13.88
CA HIS A 328 -25.65 -4.61 -15.26
C HIS A 328 -24.23 -4.91 -15.75
N MET A 329 -24.13 -5.68 -16.82
CA MET A 329 -22.84 -5.89 -17.46
C MET A 329 -22.49 -4.70 -18.33
N VAL A 330 -21.17 -4.47 -18.51
CA VAL A 330 -20.64 -3.41 -19.37
C VAL A 330 -19.67 -3.97 -20.40
N GLU A 331 -19.62 -3.31 -21.55
CA GLU A 331 -18.60 -3.51 -22.58
C GLU A 331 -17.69 -2.28 -22.64
N TRP A 332 -16.37 -2.52 -22.71
CA TRP A 332 -15.39 -1.43 -22.74
C TRP A 332 -15.14 -0.97 -24.19
N GLY A 333 -15.57 0.24 -24.49
CA GLY A 333 -15.30 0.93 -25.75
C GLY A 333 -14.33 2.10 -25.57
N ASN A 334 -14.09 2.85 -26.65
CA ASN A 334 -13.19 4.02 -26.66
C ASN A 334 -13.64 5.16 -25.70
N LYS A 335 -14.89 5.14 -25.25
CA LYS A 335 -15.46 6.13 -24.32
C LYS A 335 -15.57 5.61 -22.87
N GLY A 336 -14.96 4.48 -22.57
CA GLY A 336 -15.09 3.81 -21.27
C GLY A 336 -16.16 2.70 -21.28
N PRO A 337 -16.60 2.23 -20.09
CA PRO A 337 -17.61 1.18 -19.98
C PRO A 337 -18.97 1.68 -20.50
N GLN A 338 -19.65 0.84 -21.26
CA GLN A 338 -20.98 1.09 -21.79
C GLN A 338 -21.91 -0.04 -21.37
N LYS A 339 -23.09 0.29 -20.87
CA LYS A 339 -24.09 -0.69 -20.46
C LYS A 339 -24.48 -1.62 -21.62
N VAL A 340 -24.57 -2.91 -21.32
CA VAL A 340 -25.15 -3.91 -22.24
C VAL A 340 -26.60 -4.16 -21.83
N ASP A 341 -27.54 -3.84 -22.73
CA ASP A 341 -28.98 -4.00 -22.47
C ASP A 341 -29.36 -5.47 -22.28
N GLY A 342 -30.30 -5.72 -21.36
CA GLY A 342 -30.79 -7.06 -21.06
C GLY A 342 -29.85 -7.90 -20.19
N THR A 343 -28.83 -7.29 -19.58
CA THR A 343 -27.88 -7.95 -18.70
C THR A 343 -28.01 -7.53 -17.24
N GLU A 344 -29.16 -6.91 -16.91
CA GLU A 344 -29.43 -6.46 -15.55
C GLU A 344 -29.43 -7.66 -14.58
N PHE A 345 -28.83 -7.45 -13.42
CA PHE A 345 -28.81 -8.44 -12.35
C PHE A 345 -29.13 -7.82 -10.99
N THR A 346 -29.55 -8.65 -10.07
CA THR A 346 -29.79 -8.27 -8.68
C THR A 346 -29.19 -9.33 -7.77
N MET A 347 -28.56 -8.88 -6.69
CA MET A 347 -28.02 -9.78 -5.66
C MET A 347 -28.30 -9.24 -4.26
N ASP A 348 -28.44 -10.15 -3.29
CA ASP A 348 -28.56 -9.79 -1.89
C ASP A 348 -27.24 -9.15 -1.41
N ALA A 349 -27.36 -8.03 -0.68
CA ALA A 349 -26.22 -7.25 -0.21
C ALA A 349 -26.60 -6.52 1.08
N GLU A 350 -26.21 -7.06 2.21
CA GLU A 350 -26.45 -6.46 3.54
C GLU A 350 -25.20 -5.71 4.05
N LEU A 351 -24.10 -5.86 3.34
CA LEU A 351 -22.87 -5.08 3.51
C LEU A 351 -22.23 -4.88 2.13
N VAL A 352 -22.03 -3.63 1.75
CA VAL A 352 -21.34 -3.25 0.51
C VAL A 352 -20.04 -2.53 0.87
N LEU A 353 -18.91 -3.06 0.41
CA LEU A 353 -17.58 -2.52 0.67
C LEU A 353 -16.98 -1.93 -0.61
N LEU A 354 -16.68 -0.64 -0.59
CA LEU A 354 -16.13 0.08 -1.72
C LEU A 354 -14.61 0.03 -1.71
N ALA A 355 -14.03 -0.75 -2.63
CA ALA A 355 -12.61 -0.97 -2.81
C ALA A 355 -12.14 -0.50 -4.20
N MET A 356 -12.62 0.68 -4.64
CA MET A 356 -12.43 1.20 -5.99
C MET A 356 -11.14 2.01 -6.19
N GLY A 357 -10.23 1.96 -5.22
CA GLY A 357 -8.97 2.72 -5.23
C GLY A 357 -9.13 4.17 -4.77
N PHE A 358 -8.06 4.93 -4.95
CA PHE A 358 -7.95 6.31 -4.46
C PHE A 358 -7.70 7.27 -5.64
N VAL A 359 -8.08 8.54 -5.46
CA VAL A 359 -7.85 9.60 -6.45
C VAL A 359 -6.62 10.45 -6.12
N GLY A 360 -6.07 10.33 -4.91
CA GLY A 360 -4.88 11.06 -4.49
C GLY A 360 -4.85 11.31 -2.98
N PRO A 361 -3.94 12.17 -2.50
CA PRO A 361 -3.91 12.60 -1.11
C PRO A 361 -5.14 13.43 -0.76
N SER A 362 -5.49 13.47 0.53
CA SER A 362 -6.45 14.45 1.04
C SER A 362 -5.93 15.86 0.78
N GLN A 363 -6.81 16.73 0.27
CA GLN A 363 -6.48 18.13 -0.01
C GLN A 363 -6.77 19.05 1.17
N ASP A 364 -7.50 18.58 2.18
CA ASP A 364 -8.06 19.43 3.24
C ASP A 364 -7.02 19.58 4.33
N ASP A 365 -6.30 18.88 4.86
CA ASP A 365 -5.48 19.03 6.07
C ASP A 365 -4.11 19.69 5.80
N VAL A 366 -3.05 18.90 5.75
CA VAL A 366 -1.67 19.37 5.64
C VAL A 366 -1.39 20.14 4.35
N LEU A 367 -2.02 19.73 3.24
CA LEU A 367 -1.82 20.40 1.95
C LEU A 367 -2.51 21.77 1.92
N ALA A 368 -3.74 21.86 2.45
CA ALA A 368 -4.46 23.12 2.56
C ALA A 368 -3.74 24.11 3.49
N ASP A 369 -3.27 23.65 4.65
CA ASP A 369 -2.52 24.51 5.58
C ASP A 369 -1.23 25.05 4.93
N LEU A 370 -0.50 24.24 4.16
CA LEU A 370 0.69 24.68 3.46
C LEU A 370 0.41 25.50 2.17
N GLY A 371 -0.83 25.47 1.66
CA GLY A 371 -1.18 26.07 0.38
C GLY A 371 -0.58 25.32 -0.81
N ILE A 372 -0.40 24.02 -0.70
CA ILE A 372 0.13 23.15 -1.75
C ILE A 372 -1.04 22.54 -2.52
N ASN A 373 -1.15 22.87 -3.81
CA ASN A 373 -2.08 22.22 -4.73
C ASN A 373 -1.34 21.09 -5.47
N THR A 374 -1.36 19.89 -4.93
CA THR A 374 -0.84 18.71 -5.63
C THR A 374 -1.95 18.13 -6.51
N VAL A 375 -1.89 18.42 -7.80
CA VAL A 375 -2.67 17.68 -8.78
C VAL A 375 -1.78 16.53 -9.26
N ILE A 376 -2.13 15.29 -8.87
CA ILE A 376 -1.53 14.12 -9.46
C ILE A 376 -2.11 14.00 -10.86
N SER A 377 -1.40 14.51 -11.88
CA SER A 377 -1.80 14.34 -13.26
C SER A 377 -1.44 12.92 -13.70
N ARG A 378 -2.43 12.18 -14.18
CA ARG A 378 -2.23 10.88 -14.81
C ARG A 378 -2.29 11.05 -16.32
N ASP A 379 -1.47 10.32 -17.06
CA ASP A 379 -1.59 10.22 -18.53
C ASP A 379 -2.84 9.43 -18.91
N SER A 380 -3.13 9.35 -20.22
CA SER A 380 -4.30 8.64 -20.75
C SER A 380 -4.33 7.13 -20.41
N LEU A 381 -3.21 6.58 -19.94
CA LEU A 381 -3.07 5.19 -19.50
C LEU A 381 -3.10 5.06 -17.96
N GLY A 382 -3.37 6.16 -17.24
CA GLY A 382 -3.39 6.18 -15.78
C GLY A 382 -2.01 6.16 -15.12
N ARG A 383 -0.92 6.33 -15.90
CA ARG A 383 0.44 6.41 -15.37
C ARG A 383 0.73 7.82 -14.89
N ILE A 384 1.52 7.94 -13.85
CA ILE A 384 1.99 9.25 -13.37
C ILE A 384 3.25 9.58 -14.17
N PRO A 385 3.30 10.73 -14.87
CA PRO A 385 4.55 11.21 -15.46
C PRO A 385 5.65 11.25 -14.40
N GLU A 386 6.88 11.04 -14.80
CA GLU A 386 8.02 11.13 -13.87
C GLU A 386 7.96 12.44 -13.11
N ALA A 387 7.63 12.35 -11.82
CA ALA A 387 7.68 13.50 -10.94
C ALA A 387 9.13 13.94 -10.77
N PRO A 388 9.41 15.23 -10.52
CA PRO A 388 10.77 15.73 -10.37
C PRO A 388 11.61 14.85 -9.44
N ALA A 389 12.80 14.48 -9.86
CA ALA A 389 13.69 13.57 -9.12
C ALA A 389 14.21 14.16 -7.80
N ASP A 390 13.96 15.46 -7.57
CA ASP A 390 14.36 16.18 -6.35
C ASP A 390 13.35 16.09 -5.21
N TYR A 391 12.20 15.43 -5.40
CA TYR A 391 11.16 15.24 -4.39
C TYR A 391 10.57 16.52 -3.78
N LYS A 392 10.95 17.69 -4.26
CA LYS A 392 10.50 18.99 -3.75
C LYS A 392 9.05 19.30 -4.13
N THR A 393 8.41 20.06 -3.26
CA THR A 393 7.17 20.77 -3.56
C THR A 393 7.48 22.18 -4.09
N ASN A 394 6.46 23.02 -4.22
CA ASN A 394 6.65 24.45 -4.51
C ASN A 394 7.21 25.25 -3.30
N LEU A 395 7.31 24.66 -2.13
CA LEU A 395 7.92 25.27 -0.95
C LEU A 395 9.40 24.83 -0.82
N PRO A 396 10.29 25.74 -0.42
CA PRO A 396 11.75 25.52 -0.53
C PRO A 396 12.28 24.37 0.32
N ASN A 397 11.68 24.10 1.50
CA ASN A 397 12.10 23.07 2.45
C ASN A 397 11.04 21.98 2.69
N VAL A 398 10.04 21.89 1.81
CA VAL A 398 8.97 20.87 1.92
C VAL A 398 9.10 19.89 0.77
N PHE A 399 9.21 18.61 1.12
CA PHE A 399 9.36 17.48 0.22
C PHE A 399 8.15 16.55 0.32
N THR A 400 7.97 15.67 -0.67
CA THR A 400 6.88 14.69 -0.66
C THR A 400 7.36 13.35 -1.19
N ALA A 401 6.86 12.25 -0.61
CA ALA A 401 7.24 10.90 -0.99
C ALA A 401 6.07 9.91 -0.92
N GLY A 402 6.23 8.76 -1.56
CA GLY A 402 5.27 7.68 -1.56
C GLY A 402 4.01 7.99 -2.37
N ASP A 403 2.90 7.38 -1.98
CA ASP A 403 1.64 7.51 -2.68
C ASP A 403 1.09 8.96 -2.65
N MET A 404 1.50 9.77 -1.70
CA MET A 404 1.16 11.19 -1.66
C MET A 404 1.73 11.96 -2.88
N ARG A 405 2.90 11.58 -3.34
CA ARG A 405 3.55 12.16 -4.52
C ARG A 405 3.18 11.41 -5.81
N ARG A 406 3.19 10.07 -5.73
CA ARG A 406 3.11 9.17 -6.86
C ARG A 406 1.68 8.73 -7.20
N GLY A 407 0.75 8.88 -6.25
CA GLY A 407 -0.54 8.19 -6.27
C GLY A 407 -0.41 6.77 -5.75
N GLN A 408 -1.53 6.07 -5.57
CA GLN A 408 -1.53 4.70 -5.05
C GLN A 408 -0.60 3.80 -5.87
N SER A 409 0.25 3.06 -5.16
CA SER A 409 1.29 2.24 -5.77
C SER A 409 1.57 0.98 -4.91
N LEU A 410 2.70 0.33 -5.14
CA LEU A 410 3.12 -0.86 -4.40
C LEU A 410 3.90 -0.48 -3.14
N VAL A 411 3.88 -1.35 -2.12
CA VAL A 411 4.69 -1.17 -0.90
C VAL A 411 6.17 -0.95 -1.21
N VAL A 412 6.71 -1.67 -2.18
CA VAL A 412 8.10 -1.55 -2.61
C VAL A 412 8.38 -0.20 -3.27
N TRP A 413 7.42 0.40 -4.00
CA TRP A 413 7.52 1.76 -4.51
C TRP A 413 7.50 2.80 -3.39
N ALA A 414 6.65 2.59 -2.37
CA ALA A 414 6.61 3.50 -1.22
C ALA A 414 7.96 3.52 -0.47
N ILE A 415 8.58 2.35 -0.26
CA ILE A 415 9.91 2.25 0.35
C ILE A 415 10.95 2.95 -0.52
N ARG A 416 10.96 2.72 -1.85
CA ARG A 416 11.87 3.43 -2.76
C ARG A 416 11.70 4.94 -2.67
N GLU A 417 10.49 5.42 -2.74
CA GLU A 417 10.17 6.85 -2.65
C GLU A 417 10.70 7.47 -1.34
N GLY A 418 10.51 6.78 -0.23
CA GLY A 418 11.05 7.21 1.07
C GLY A 418 12.57 7.29 1.09
N ARG A 419 13.26 6.27 0.57
CA ARG A 419 14.73 6.25 0.45
C ARG A 419 15.27 7.36 -0.44
N GLN A 420 14.68 7.53 -1.60
CA GLN A 420 15.10 8.54 -2.58
C GLN A 420 14.82 9.96 -2.06
N CYS A 421 13.69 10.16 -1.40
CA CYS A 421 13.37 11.43 -0.75
C CYS A 421 14.36 11.75 0.37
N ALA A 422 14.76 10.75 1.18
CA ALA A 422 15.79 10.94 2.21
C ALA A 422 17.11 11.41 1.60
N HIS A 423 17.55 10.80 0.48
CA HIS A 423 18.73 11.26 -0.24
C HIS A 423 18.60 12.73 -0.68
N ALA A 424 17.46 13.10 -1.29
CA ALA A 424 17.22 14.47 -1.76
C ALA A 424 17.18 15.49 -0.60
N VAL A 425 16.61 15.11 0.54
CA VAL A 425 16.60 15.97 1.75
C VAL A 425 18.00 16.13 2.33
N ASP A 426 18.76 15.04 2.44
CA ASP A 426 20.15 15.08 2.94
C ASP A 426 21.03 15.93 2.02
N GLU A 427 20.97 15.74 0.70
CA GLU A 427 21.68 16.57 -0.29
C GLU A 427 21.29 18.06 -0.19
N PHE A 428 20.00 18.36 0.03
CA PHE A 428 19.53 19.73 0.22
C PHE A 428 20.11 20.38 1.49
N LEU A 429 20.19 19.63 2.59
CA LEU A 429 20.63 20.16 3.89
C LEU A 429 22.16 20.20 4.03
N MET A 430 22.88 19.29 3.40
CA MET A 430 24.31 19.09 3.58
C MET A 430 25.14 19.47 2.35
N GLY A 431 24.52 19.70 1.19
CA GLY A 431 25.17 19.96 -0.09
C GLY A 431 25.57 18.72 -0.87
N GLU A 432 25.70 17.59 -0.19
CA GLU A 432 25.97 16.26 -0.75
C GLU A 432 25.31 15.20 0.12
N SER A 433 25.07 14.00 -0.40
CA SER A 433 24.50 12.89 0.34
C SER A 433 25.29 11.61 0.13
N VAL A 434 25.48 10.86 1.23
CA VAL A 434 26.06 9.51 1.22
C VAL A 434 24.99 8.43 1.15
N LEU A 435 23.71 8.80 1.22
CA LEU A 435 22.60 7.88 1.09
C LEU A 435 22.52 7.32 -0.32
N PRO A 436 22.16 6.04 -0.50
CA PRO A 436 22.02 5.45 -1.83
C PRO A 436 20.83 6.07 -2.59
N ARG A 437 20.99 6.20 -3.89
CA ARG A 437 19.93 6.58 -4.84
C ARG A 437 19.20 5.38 -5.38
#